data_aeef1877aa909d910b523f00103b009b
#
_entry.id   aeef1877aa909d910b523f00103b009b
#
_cell.length_a   1.000
_cell.length_b   1.000
_cell.length_c   1.000
_cell.angle_alpha   90.00
_cell.angle_beta   90.00
_cell.angle_gamma   90.00
#
_symmetry.space_group_name_H-M   'P 1'
#
loop_
_entity.id
_entity.type
_entity.pdbx_description
1 polymer ?
#
loop_
_entity_poly.entity_id
_entity_poly.type
_entity_poly.pdbx_seq_one_letter_code
_entity_poly.pdbx_strand_id
1 'polypeptide(L)'
;MPGARRAVRLLAAALVACATLAPVVAAAQAHAGHGGQGGQDRPKTSELGTGAAFDRDGKLWIAYKDGQHVAVRASTDYGRTFGAARHVNATPEPVAADHESRPKVATGPDGQVYVTWTQPLPKPWTGFIRFARSTDGGKTFAEPLTVHANRDQIAHRFDAIAVDPAGRVFVSWIDKRDVAAAQARKQPYAGAAIYYAVSADHGKSFQGDYKIADQSCECCRIALTPTPDSRMLALWRHVFPPNARDHALALLGADGKATPMQRATFDDWRIDACPHHGPGASVAPDGTLHMVWFSVRAGKPTVAVGRWRDGKLQAQRPLDDPRAQHADIVALNDNDIAVVWKSFDGQQTRLSAMLSRDGGKTWQTRKLAGTERDSDQPHLLQHAGRAYVLWRTEAEGFQVFALGQEGA
;
A
#
# COMPACT_ATOMS: atom_id res chain seq x y z
N MET A 1 5.64 4.92 -97.46
CA MET A 1 4.56 4.10 -97.05
C MET A 1 5.03 3.13 -95.95
N PRO A 2 4.31 2.99 -94.89
CA PRO A 2 4.86 2.65 -93.57
C PRO A 2 4.63 1.19 -93.20
N GLY A 3 5.48 0.69 -92.38
CA GLY A 3 5.32 -0.64 -91.71
C GLY A 3 5.28 -0.49 -90.19
N ALA A 4 4.13 -0.74 -89.63
CA ALA A 4 3.89 -0.78 -88.21
C ALA A 4 4.48 -2.01 -87.57
N ARG A 5 5.31 -1.89 -86.55
CA ARG A 5 5.73 -2.98 -85.65
C ARG A 5 5.10 -2.79 -84.29
N ARG A 6 4.25 -3.74 -83.90
CA ARG A 6 3.68 -3.86 -82.58
C ARG A 6 4.75 -4.27 -81.56
N ALA A 7 4.89 -3.48 -80.52
CA ALA A 7 5.72 -3.83 -79.37
C ALA A 7 4.79 -4.44 -78.29
N VAL A 8 5.08 -5.66 -77.89
CA VAL A 8 4.48 -6.38 -76.76
C VAL A 8 5.11 -5.89 -75.48
N ARG A 9 4.31 -5.29 -74.63
CA ARG A 9 4.75 -4.91 -73.26
C ARG A 9 4.46 -6.06 -72.30
N LEU A 10 5.49 -6.67 -71.79
CA LEU A 10 5.47 -7.59 -70.62
C LEU A 10 5.29 -6.72 -69.37
N LEU A 11 4.16 -6.92 -68.65
CA LEU A 11 3.99 -6.41 -67.30
C LEU A 11 4.62 -7.38 -66.30
N ALA A 12 5.70 -7.00 -65.68
CA ALA A 12 6.22 -7.68 -64.48
C ALA A 12 5.46 -7.19 -63.27
N ALA A 13 4.67 -8.06 -62.63
CA ALA A 13 4.00 -7.79 -61.38
C ALA A 13 5.03 -7.98 -60.25
N ALA A 14 5.44 -6.89 -59.61
CA ALA A 14 6.21 -6.92 -58.37
C ALA A 14 5.27 -7.12 -57.18
N LEU A 15 5.29 -8.32 -56.58
CA LEU A 15 4.67 -8.56 -55.30
C LEU A 15 5.46 -7.88 -54.18
N VAL A 16 4.97 -6.76 -53.71
CA VAL A 16 5.44 -6.13 -52.46
C VAL A 16 4.81 -6.87 -51.27
N ALA A 17 5.60 -7.70 -50.60
CA ALA A 17 5.20 -8.30 -49.33
C ALA A 17 5.28 -7.20 -48.25
N CYS A 18 4.13 -6.62 -47.87
CA CYS A 18 4.00 -5.79 -46.68
C CYS A 18 4.08 -6.69 -45.44
N ALA A 19 5.26 -6.78 -44.86
CA ALA A 19 5.41 -7.33 -43.50
C ALA A 19 4.81 -6.31 -42.50
N THR A 20 3.60 -6.57 -42.03
CA THR A 20 2.98 -5.82 -40.93
C THR A 20 3.71 -6.24 -39.66
N LEU A 21 4.63 -5.40 -39.21
CA LEU A 21 5.15 -5.42 -37.84
C LEU A 21 4.00 -5.00 -36.90
N ALA A 22 3.34 -5.97 -36.31
CA ALA A 22 2.46 -5.73 -35.18
C ALA A 22 3.29 -5.26 -34.00
N PRO A 23 2.96 -4.13 -33.33
CA PRO A 23 3.65 -3.78 -32.10
C PRO A 23 3.32 -4.83 -31.05
N VAL A 24 4.34 -5.49 -30.52
CA VAL A 24 4.21 -6.26 -29.29
C VAL A 24 3.95 -5.25 -28.17
N VAL A 25 2.68 -5.01 -27.89
CA VAL A 25 2.26 -4.32 -26.67
C VAL A 25 2.57 -5.28 -25.53
N ALA A 26 3.65 -5.02 -24.81
CA ALA A 26 3.89 -5.66 -23.52
C ALA A 26 2.69 -5.35 -22.62
N ALA A 27 1.80 -6.32 -22.47
CA ALA A 27 0.67 -6.22 -21.55
C ALA A 27 1.27 -6.13 -20.13
N ALA A 28 1.35 -4.91 -19.59
CA ALA A 28 1.36 -4.74 -18.16
C ALA A 28 0.12 -5.49 -17.67
N GLN A 29 0.28 -6.50 -16.81
CA GLN A 29 -0.85 -7.22 -16.23
C GLN A 29 -1.72 -6.25 -15.44
N ALA A 30 -2.62 -5.58 -16.15
CA ALA A 30 -3.78 -4.96 -15.56
C ALA A 30 -4.67 -6.12 -15.12
N HIS A 31 -4.77 -6.36 -13.81
CA HIS A 31 -5.83 -7.20 -13.31
C HIS A 31 -7.16 -6.61 -13.82
N ALA A 32 -7.84 -7.39 -14.64
CA ALA A 32 -9.08 -6.99 -15.32
C ALA A 32 -10.06 -6.37 -14.34
N GLY A 33 -10.62 -5.23 -14.74
CA GLY A 33 -11.63 -4.52 -13.98
C GLY A 33 -12.82 -5.41 -13.61
N HIS A 34 -13.32 -5.20 -12.40
CA HIS A 34 -14.51 -5.87 -11.89
C HIS A 34 -15.78 -5.37 -12.61
N GLY A 35 -16.07 -5.99 -13.74
CA GLY A 35 -17.32 -5.80 -14.46
C GLY A 35 -17.50 -6.93 -15.46
N GLY A 36 -18.36 -7.91 -15.16
CA GLY A 36 -18.72 -8.95 -16.12
C GLY A 36 -19.01 -10.31 -15.48
N GLN A 37 -20.21 -10.78 -15.61
CA GLN A 37 -20.74 -12.08 -15.25
C GLN A 37 -19.92 -13.23 -15.86
N GLY A 38 -19.69 -14.27 -15.05
CA GLY A 38 -19.14 -15.54 -15.50
C GLY A 38 -18.45 -16.25 -14.35
N GLY A 39 -19.13 -17.27 -13.77
CA GLY A 39 -18.53 -18.19 -12.81
C GLY A 39 -17.43 -19.01 -13.49
N GLN A 40 -16.19 -18.59 -13.33
CA GLN A 40 -15.01 -19.43 -13.50
C GLN A 40 -14.22 -19.29 -12.22
N ASP A 41 -13.66 -20.41 -11.73
CA ASP A 41 -12.79 -20.47 -10.56
C ASP A 41 -11.68 -19.42 -10.67
N ARG A 42 -11.86 -18.29 -9.98
CA ARG A 42 -10.78 -17.32 -9.83
C ARG A 42 -9.70 -17.99 -8.99
N PRO A 43 -8.41 -17.89 -9.37
CA PRO A 43 -7.36 -18.32 -8.48
C PRO A 43 -7.59 -17.66 -7.11
N LYS A 44 -7.63 -18.48 -6.05
CA LYS A 44 -7.73 -17.94 -4.68
C LYS A 44 -6.59 -16.97 -4.49
N THR A 45 -6.91 -15.69 -4.27
CA THR A 45 -5.91 -14.71 -3.88
C THR A 45 -5.25 -15.19 -2.59
N SER A 46 -3.93 -15.16 -2.55
CA SER A 46 -3.17 -15.56 -1.37
C SER A 46 -3.56 -14.68 -0.18
N GLU A 47 -3.96 -15.30 0.92
CA GLU A 47 -4.36 -14.63 2.17
C GLU A 47 -3.14 -14.43 3.10
N LEU A 48 -1.97 -14.15 2.55
CA LEU A 48 -0.72 -13.98 3.29
C LEU A 48 -0.56 -12.59 3.92
N GLY A 49 -1.50 -11.68 3.68
CA GLY A 49 -1.44 -10.30 4.15
C GLY A 49 -1.16 -10.20 5.67
N THR A 50 -0.03 -9.59 6.02
CA THR A 50 0.48 -9.50 7.39
C THR A 50 0.85 -8.07 7.72
N GLY A 51 0.35 -7.53 8.84
CA GLY A 51 0.80 -6.28 9.43
C GLY A 51 1.88 -6.52 10.46
N ALA A 52 2.74 -5.52 10.69
CA ALA A 52 3.78 -5.62 11.72
C ALA A 52 4.11 -4.25 12.33
N ALA A 53 4.57 -4.26 13.57
CA ALA A 53 5.09 -3.10 14.29
C ALA A 53 6.06 -3.54 15.39
N PHE A 54 7.08 -2.74 15.64
CA PHE A 54 7.84 -2.83 16.89
C PHE A 54 7.15 -2.03 17.98
N ASP A 55 7.16 -2.55 19.20
CA ASP A 55 6.88 -1.71 20.36
C ASP A 55 8.16 -0.98 20.84
N ARG A 56 7.97 -0.13 21.84
CA ARG A 56 9.05 0.69 22.40
C ARG A 56 10.22 -0.14 22.92
N ASP A 57 9.94 -1.33 23.44
CA ASP A 57 10.92 -2.22 24.06
C ASP A 57 11.60 -3.15 23.04
N GLY A 58 11.26 -3.03 21.76
CA GLY A 58 11.84 -3.82 20.67
C GLY A 58 11.18 -5.16 20.45
N LYS A 59 10.03 -5.41 21.05
CA LYS A 59 9.22 -6.57 20.73
C LYS A 59 8.54 -6.36 19.40
N LEU A 60 8.76 -7.26 18.45
CA LEU A 60 8.12 -7.26 17.14
C LEU A 60 6.75 -7.95 17.23
N TRP A 61 5.71 -7.22 16.89
CA TRP A 61 4.35 -7.74 16.75
C TRP A 61 4.03 -7.98 15.29
N ILE A 62 3.36 -9.11 15.00
CA ILE A 62 2.74 -9.38 13.70
C ILE A 62 1.25 -9.64 13.89
N ALA A 63 0.43 -9.19 12.92
CA ALA A 63 -1.00 -9.45 12.86
C ALA A 63 -1.35 -10.06 11.50
N TYR A 64 -2.12 -11.14 11.49
CA TYR A 64 -2.47 -11.89 10.29
C TYR A 64 -3.81 -12.60 10.44
N LYS A 65 -4.38 -13.03 9.33
CA LYS A 65 -5.61 -13.83 9.31
C LYS A 65 -5.32 -15.28 9.72
N ASP A 66 -6.15 -15.81 10.62
CA ASP A 66 -6.18 -17.20 11.07
C ASP A 66 -7.63 -17.71 11.03
N GLY A 67 -8.02 -18.28 9.88
CA GLY A 67 -9.41 -18.65 9.62
C GLY A 67 -10.38 -17.45 9.67
N GLN A 68 -11.30 -17.45 10.63
CA GLN A 68 -12.24 -16.36 10.89
C GLN A 68 -11.79 -15.47 12.07
N HIS A 69 -10.51 -15.48 12.38
CA HIS A 69 -9.93 -14.66 13.43
C HIS A 69 -8.76 -13.83 12.86
N VAL A 70 -8.50 -12.72 13.51
CA VAL A 70 -7.20 -12.07 13.44
C VAL A 70 -6.35 -12.61 14.56
N ALA A 71 -5.18 -13.13 14.23
CA ALA A 71 -4.18 -13.57 15.18
C ALA A 71 -3.02 -12.60 15.28
N VAL A 72 -2.47 -12.46 16.48
CA VAL A 72 -1.20 -11.78 16.70
C VAL A 72 -0.17 -12.74 17.28
N ARG A 73 1.10 -12.50 16.93
CA ARG A 73 2.25 -13.15 17.57
C ARG A 73 3.30 -12.09 17.87
N ALA A 74 4.11 -12.36 18.86
CA ALA A 74 5.22 -11.46 19.22
C ALA A 74 6.55 -12.20 19.17
N SER A 75 7.61 -11.45 18.84
CA SER A 75 8.99 -11.88 18.88
C SER A 75 9.80 -10.93 19.75
N THR A 76 10.68 -11.46 20.59
CA THR A 76 11.64 -10.70 21.42
C THR A 76 13.07 -10.80 20.89
N ASP A 77 13.26 -11.46 19.77
CA ASP A 77 14.55 -11.71 19.11
C ASP A 77 14.59 -11.19 17.66
N TYR A 78 13.86 -10.09 17.41
CA TYR A 78 13.78 -9.43 16.10
C TYR A 78 13.25 -10.33 14.98
N GLY A 79 12.30 -11.22 15.30
CA GLY A 79 11.63 -12.06 14.32
C GLY A 79 12.36 -13.37 13.98
N ARG A 80 13.39 -13.75 14.73
CA ARG A 80 14.01 -15.07 14.58
C ARG A 80 13.07 -16.18 15.06
N THR A 81 12.37 -15.93 16.16
CA THR A 81 11.30 -16.81 16.65
C THR A 81 10.06 -16.00 17.03
N PHE A 82 8.90 -16.62 16.94
CA PHE A 82 7.62 -16.02 17.33
C PHE A 82 6.94 -16.86 18.38
N GLY A 83 6.44 -16.23 19.43
CA GLY A 83 5.64 -16.86 20.48
C GLY A 83 4.33 -17.43 19.95
N ALA A 84 3.52 -18.01 20.83
CA ALA A 84 2.20 -18.58 20.50
C ALA A 84 1.27 -17.51 19.89
N ALA A 85 0.45 -17.93 18.93
CA ALA A 85 -0.60 -17.09 18.37
C ALA A 85 -1.69 -16.81 19.41
N ARG A 86 -2.26 -15.60 19.37
CA ARG A 86 -3.42 -15.20 20.17
C ARG A 86 -4.46 -14.57 19.26
N HIS A 87 -5.69 -15.00 19.36
CA HIS A 87 -6.79 -14.40 18.63
C HIS A 87 -7.16 -13.04 19.23
N VAL A 88 -7.35 -12.06 18.34
CA VAL A 88 -7.71 -10.69 18.68
C VAL A 88 -9.22 -10.56 18.86
N ASN A 89 -10.01 -11.20 18.00
CA ASN A 89 -11.46 -11.30 18.11
C ASN A 89 -11.85 -12.67 18.68
N ALA A 90 -12.53 -12.68 19.83
CA ALA A 90 -13.03 -13.92 20.44
C ALA A 90 -14.14 -14.54 19.58
N THR A 91 -15.07 -13.72 19.09
CA THR A 91 -16.13 -14.13 18.16
C THR A 91 -15.59 -14.23 16.74
N PRO A 92 -15.75 -15.40 16.06
CA PRO A 92 -15.36 -15.53 14.66
C PRO A 92 -16.10 -14.55 13.75
N GLU A 93 -15.38 -13.90 12.83
CA GLU A 93 -15.94 -13.02 11.80
C GLU A 93 -15.10 -13.09 10.52
N PRO A 94 -15.65 -12.75 9.33
CA PRO A 94 -14.86 -12.65 8.12
C PRO A 94 -13.72 -11.64 8.26
N VAL A 95 -12.52 -11.99 7.79
CA VAL A 95 -11.32 -11.16 7.82
C VAL A 95 -10.75 -11.05 6.43
N ALA A 96 -10.56 -9.83 5.93
CA ALA A 96 -9.81 -9.59 4.69
C ALA A 96 -8.30 -9.71 4.96
N ALA A 97 -7.58 -10.39 4.08
CA ALA A 97 -6.13 -10.55 4.17
C ALA A 97 -5.45 -10.60 2.80
N ASP A 98 -6.09 -10.01 1.80
CA ASP A 98 -5.63 -9.94 0.42
C ASP A 98 -4.92 -8.61 0.15
N HIS A 99 -3.73 -8.68 -0.45
CA HIS A 99 -2.97 -7.52 -0.94
C HIS A 99 -2.86 -6.37 0.08
N GLU A 100 -3.46 -5.21 -0.25
CA GLU A 100 -3.45 -4.00 0.58
C GLU A 100 -4.48 -4.07 1.73
N SER A 101 -5.48 -4.97 1.63
CA SER A 101 -6.52 -5.16 2.65
C SER A 101 -6.10 -6.29 3.58
N ARG A 102 -5.31 -5.98 4.60
CA ARG A 102 -4.71 -6.94 5.54
C ARG A 102 -4.93 -6.50 6.98
N PRO A 103 -4.92 -7.40 7.96
CA PRO A 103 -4.81 -7.01 9.36
C PRO A 103 -3.58 -6.17 9.61
N LYS A 104 -3.68 -5.13 10.42
CA LYS A 104 -2.61 -4.22 10.76
C LYS A 104 -2.43 -4.14 12.27
N VAL A 105 -1.20 -3.93 12.70
CA VAL A 105 -0.88 -3.76 14.12
C VAL A 105 -0.09 -2.47 14.29
N ALA A 106 -0.40 -1.75 15.37
CA ALA A 106 0.37 -0.61 15.85
C ALA A 106 0.51 -0.72 17.37
N THR A 107 1.49 -0.03 17.93
CA THR A 107 1.78 -0.08 19.37
C THR A 107 1.71 1.32 19.97
N GLY A 108 1.18 1.40 21.18
CA GLY A 108 1.15 2.63 21.97
C GLY A 108 2.39 2.79 22.85
N PRO A 109 2.63 4.01 23.38
CA PRO A 109 3.84 4.31 24.16
C PRO A 109 3.94 3.55 25.49
N ASP A 110 2.82 3.07 26.05
CA ASP A 110 2.77 2.36 27.33
C ASP A 110 2.51 0.87 27.14
N GLY A 111 2.95 0.29 26.00
CA GLY A 111 2.83 -1.15 25.71
C GLY A 111 1.45 -1.61 25.25
N GLN A 112 0.59 -0.68 24.87
CA GLN A 112 -0.67 -1.03 24.22
C GLN A 112 -0.40 -1.67 22.85
N VAL A 113 -1.25 -2.61 22.46
CA VAL A 113 -1.26 -3.22 21.13
C VAL A 113 -2.62 -2.97 20.49
N TYR A 114 -2.60 -2.34 19.32
CA TYR A 114 -3.78 -1.96 18.55
C TYR A 114 -3.80 -2.77 17.25
N VAL A 115 -4.95 -3.32 16.92
CA VAL A 115 -5.11 -4.13 15.71
C VAL A 115 -6.33 -3.65 14.94
N THR A 116 -6.16 -3.41 13.64
CA THR A 116 -7.26 -3.09 12.72
C THR A 116 -7.35 -4.12 11.60
N TRP A 117 -8.55 -4.31 11.09
CA TRP A 117 -8.80 -5.13 9.90
C TRP A 117 -10.08 -4.71 9.21
N THR A 118 -10.20 -5.05 7.95
CA THR A 118 -11.47 -4.98 7.23
C THR A 118 -12.25 -6.27 7.46
N GLN A 119 -13.47 -6.16 8.00
CA GLN A 119 -14.46 -7.23 8.03
C GLN A 119 -15.30 -7.18 6.77
N PRO A 120 -15.15 -8.12 5.80
CA PRO A 120 -16.04 -8.21 4.65
C PRO A 120 -17.48 -8.47 5.07
N LEU A 121 -18.44 -7.82 4.41
CA LEU A 121 -19.86 -8.02 4.60
C LEU A 121 -20.42 -8.94 3.49
N PRO A 122 -21.65 -9.49 3.64
CA PRO A 122 -22.24 -10.39 2.64
C PRO A 122 -22.37 -9.78 1.23
N LYS A 123 -22.63 -8.47 1.13
CA LYS A 123 -22.65 -7.79 -0.15
C LYS A 123 -21.22 -7.65 -0.68
N PRO A 124 -20.91 -8.08 -1.89
CA PRO A 124 -19.56 -7.98 -2.46
C PRO A 124 -18.98 -6.56 -2.38
N TRP A 125 -17.68 -6.47 -2.09
CA TRP A 125 -16.89 -5.23 -2.01
C TRP A 125 -17.32 -4.27 -0.90
N THR A 126 -18.15 -4.71 0.05
CA THR A 126 -18.51 -3.96 1.24
C THR A 126 -17.76 -4.47 2.46
N GLY A 127 -17.60 -3.64 3.47
CA GLY A 127 -16.90 -4.03 4.69
C GLY A 127 -17.00 -2.98 5.78
N PHE A 128 -16.61 -3.37 6.99
CA PHE A 128 -16.44 -2.49 8.15
C PHE A 128 -14.98 -2.50 8.59
N ILE A 129 -14.49 -1.35 9.05
CA ILE A 129 -13.18 -1.27 9.71
C ILE A 129 -13.36 -1.63 11.17
N ARG A 130 -12.80 -2.76 11.54
CA ARG A 130 -12.78 -3.28 12.90
C ARG A 130 -11.50 -2.87 13.61
N PHE A 131 -11.59 -2.75 14.90
CA PHE A 131 -10.45 -2.38 15.76
C PHE A 131 -10.58 -3.10 17.11
N ALA A 132 -9.47 -3.63 17.59
CA ALA A 132 -9.35 -4.14 18.95
C ALA A 132 -8.04 -3.64 19.58
N ARG A 133 -8.03 -3.57 20.91
CA ARG A 133 -6.88 -3.14 21.69
C ARG A 133 -6.56 -4.11 22.81
N SER A 134 -5.28 -4.19 23.11
CA SER A 134 -4.77 -4.76 24.35
C SER A 134 -4.08 -3.68 25.18
N THR A 135 -4.26 -3.70 26.49
CA THR A 135 -3.57 -2.81 27.44
C THR A 135 -2.70 -3.59 28.43
N ASP A 136 -2.53 -4.88 28.21
CA ASP A 136 -1.77 -5.81 29.07
C ASP A 136 -0.60 -6.48 28.34
N GLY A 137 -0.08 -5.81 27.32
CA GLY A 137 1.04 -6.32 26.52
C GLY A 137 0.66 -7.48 25.61
N GLY A 138 -0.55 -7.48 25.04
CA GLY A 138 -1.04 -8.47 24.09
C GLY A 138 -1.49 -9.79 24.72
N LYS A 139 -1.69 -9.84 26.04
CA LYS A 139 -2.18 -11.05 26.72
C LYS A 139 -3.68 -11.25 26.47
N THR A 140 -4.46 -10.17 26.53
CA THR A 140 -5.89 -10.15 26.22
C THR A 140 -6.23 -8.98 25.32
N PHE A 141 -7.31 -9.11 24.54
CA PHE A 141 -7.85 -8.05 23.70
C PHE A 141 -9.28 -7.71 24.11
N ALA A 142 -9.60 -6.42 24.10
CA ALA A 142 -10.98 -5.96 24.29
C ALA A 142 -11.85 -6.42 23.11
N GLU A 143 -13.16 -6.55 23.33
CA GLU A 143 -14.12 -6.85 22.27
C GLU A 143 -13.98 -5.84 21.11
N PRO A 144 -13.91 -6.32 19.83
CA PRO A 144 -13.72 -5.45 18.70
C PRO A 144 -14.85 -4.44 18.53
N LEU A 145 -14.48 -3.20 18.27
CA LEU A 145 -15.42 -2.14 17.85
C LEU A 145 -15.28 -1.84 16.35
N THR A 146 -16.31 -1.23 15.78
CA THR A 146 -16.23 -0.65 14.42
C THR A 146 -15.81 0.81 14.54
N VAL A 147 -14.74 1.19 13.82
CA VAL A 147 -14.12 2.53 13.94
C VAL A 147 -15.05 3.66 13.48
N HIS A 148 -15.62 3.51 12.28
CA HIS A 148 -16.44 4.55 11.65
C HIS A 148 -17.87 4.60 12.21
N ALA A 149 -18.47 5.79 12.24
CA ALA A 149 -19.84 5.98 12.68
C ALA A 149 -20.89 5.54 11.64
N ASN A 150 -20.61 5.71 10.34
CA ASN A 150 -21.46 5.21 9.27
C ASN A 150 -21.56 3.68 9.31
N ARG A 151 -22.77 3.12 9.25
CA ARG A 151 -23.05 1.67 9.32
C ARG A 151 -23.73 1.14 8.05
N ASP A 152 -23.76 1.92 6.98
CA ASP A 152 -24.27 1.47 5.70
C ASP A 152 -23.44 0.30 5.15
N GLN A 153 -24.09 -0.65 4.48
CA GLN A 153 -23.41 -1.78 3.84
C GLN A 153 -22.78 -1.35 2.52
N ILE A 154 -21.73 -0.53 2.64
CA ILE A 154 -20.92 0.01 1.55
C ILE A 154 -19.45 -0.37 1.77
N ALA A 155 -18.56 0.08 0.91
CA ALA A 155 -17.13 -0.13 1.12
C ALA A 155 -16.58 0.85 2.17
N HIS A 156 -16.23 0.32 3.35
CA HIS A 156 -15.29 0.88 4.29
C HIS A 156 -14.12 -0.13 4.31
N ARG A 157 -13.06 0.15 3.56
CA ARG A 157 -11.99 -0.82 3.29
C ARG A 157 -10.62 -0.16 3.21
N PHE A 158 -9.58 -0.96 3.13
CA PHE A 158 -8.20 -0.50 2.98
C PHE A 158 -7.79 0.47 4.10
N ASP A 159 -8.07 0.05 5.33
CA ASP A 159 -7.68 0.80 6.53
C ASP A 159 -6.17 1.01 6.60
N ALA A 160 -5.77 2.06 7.31
CA ALA A 160 -4.42 2.30 7.78
C ALA A 160 -4.49 2.75 9.24
N ILE A 161 -3.52 2.36 10.03
CA ILE A 161 -3.40 2.73 11.45
C ILE A 161 -2.02 3.28 11.72
N ALA A 162 -1.94 4.33 12.50
CA ALA A 162 -0.70 4.85 13.07
C ALA A 162 -0.96 5.47 14.45
N VAL A 163 0.07 5.48 15.28
CA VAL A 163 0.05 6.11 16.60
C VAL A 163 1.02 7.27 16.58
N ASP A 164 0.59 8.42 17.05
CA ASP A 164 1.46 9.59 17.14
C ASP A 164 2.29 9.58 18.44
N PRO A 165 3.30 10.46 18.55
CA PRO A 165 4.14 10.53 19.75
C PRO A 165 3.38 10.83 21.06
N ALA A 166 2.17 11.40 20.98
CA ALA A 166 1.29 11.65 22.12
C ALA A 166 0.41 10.43 22.49
N GLY A 167 0.55 9.30 21.78
CA GLY A 167 -0.21 8.08 22.01
C GLY A 167 -1.63 8.10 21.42
N ARG A 168 -1.97 9.09 20.58
CA ARG A 168 -3.26 9.13 19.88
C ARG A 168 -3.25 8.15 18.70
N VAL A 169 -4.33 7.42 18.53
CA VAL A 169 -4.47 6.41 17.48
C VAL A 169 -5.25 7.01 16.32
N PHE A 170 -4.63 7.07 15.15
CA PHE A 170 -5.26 7.49 13.91
C PHE A 170 -5.58 6.25 13.07
N VAL A 171 -6.82 6.17 12.60
CA VAL A 171 -7.25 5.14 11.63
C VAL A 171 -7.87 5.86 10.46
N SER A 172 -7.40 5.58 9.24
CA SER A 172 -7.99 6.09 8.01
C SER A 172 -8.46 4.94 7.12
N TRP A 173 -9.42 5.21 6.24
CA TRP A 173 -9.98 4.19 5.34
C TRP A 173 -10.54 4.81 4.05
N ILE A 174 -10.69 3.97 3.04
CA ILE A 174 -11.42 4.28 1.81
C ILE A 174 -12.91 4.05 2.05
N ASP A 175 -13.74 5.03 1.69
CA ASP A 175 -15.15 5.10 2.02
C ASP A 175 -16.00 5.44 0.78
N LYS A 176 -17.04 4.68 0.53
CA LYS A 176 -17.95 4.89 -0.61
C LYS A 176 -19.28 5.57 -0.23
N ARG A 177 -19.42 6.18 0.95
CA ARG A 177 -20.66 6.89 1.33
C ARG A 177 -20.98 8.05 0.38
N ASP A 178 -19.96 8.80 -0.06
CA ASP A 178 -20.15 9.92 -0.99
C ASP A 178 -20.49 9.44 -2.40
N VAL A 179 -19.93 8.30 -2.83
CA VAL A 179 -20.32 7.62 -4.08
C VAL A 179 -21.79 7.25 -4.03
N ALA A 180 -22.24 6.59 -2.95
CA ALA A 180 -23.63 6.19 -2.78
C ALA A 180 -24.58 7.40 -2.77
N ALA A 181 -24.19 8.48 -2.06
CA ALA A 181 -24.94 9.73 -2.02
C ALA A 181 -25.01 10.42 -3.39
N ALA A 182 -23.92 10.43 -4.17
CA ALA A 182 -23.89 10.99 -5.51
C ALA A 182 -24.75 10.18 -6.48
N GLN A 183 -24.69 8.85 -6.42
CA GLN A 183 -25.53 7.95 -7.22
C GLN A 183 -27.02 8.17 -6.93
N ALA A 184 -27.41 8.31 -5.68
CA ALA A 184 -28.80 8.61 -5.30
C ALA A 184 -29.30 9.94 -5.90
N ARG A 185 -28.39 10.91 -6.07
CA ARG A 185 -28.67 12.21 -6.70
C ARG A 185 -28.47 12.23 -8.21
N LYS A 186 -28.07 11.08 -8.82
CA LYS A 186 -27.69 10.95 -10.24
C LYS A 186 -26.56 11.92 -10.65
N GLN A 187 -25.62 12.14 -9.74
CA GLN A 187 -24.43 12.98 -9.96
C GLN A 187 -23.20 12.12 -10.23
N PRO A 188 -22.28 12.54 -11.11
CA PRO A 188 -21.04 11.85 -11.32
C PRO A 188 -20.14 11.94 -10.06
N TYR A 189 -19.42 10.86 -9.76
CA TYR A 189 -18.40 10.83 -8.71
C TYR A 189 -17.30 9.85 -9.13
N ALA A 190 -16.05 10.31 -9.16
CA ALA A 190 -14.91 9.49 -9.53
C ALA A 190 -14.20 8.94 -8.29
N GLY A 191 -13.89 7.62 -8.29
CA GLY A 191 -13.20 6.98 -7.18
C GLY A 191 -14.04 6.85 -5.91
N ALA A 192 -13.41 7.05 -4.75
CA ALA A 192 -14.02 7.02 -3.43
C ALA A 192 -13.55 8.21 -2.58
N ALA A 193 -14.14 8.43 -1.41
CA ALA A 193 -13.60 9.37 -0.44
C ALA A 193 -12.61 8.68 0.51
N ILE A 194 -11.77 9.46 1.18
CA ILE A 194 -10.95 9.01 2.31
C ILE A 194 -11.43 9.71 3.56
N TYR A 195 -11.61 8.92 4.60
CA TYR A 195 -11.99 9.37 5.94
C TYR A 195 -10.96 8.93 6.97
N TYR A 196 -10.98 9.55 8.13
CA TYR A 196 -10.22 9.12 9.29
C TYR A 196 -10.99 9.35 10.58
N ALA A 197 -10.56 8.65 11.61
CA ALA A 197 -11.01 8.84 12.98
C ALA A 197 -9.81 8.82 13.92
N VAL A 198 -9.96 9.43 15.09
CA VAL A 198 -8.91 9.57 16.08
C VAL A 198 -9.41 9.09 17.44
N SER A 199 -8.58 8.29 18.12
CA SER A 199 -8.76 7.98 19.53
C SER A 199 -7.70 8.70 20.36
N ALA A 200 -8.15 9.45 21.37
CA ALA A 200 -7.30 10.11 22.36
C ALA A 200 -7.35 9.42 23.73
N ASP A 201 -8.01 8.27 23.83
CA ASP A 201 -8.27 7.52 25.05
C ASP A 201 -7.72 6.08 24.97
N HIS A 202 -6.59 5.90 24.28
CA HIS A 202 -5.92 4.61 24.07
C HIS A 202 -6.81 3.56 23.39
N GLY A 203 -7.60 3.97 22.40
CA GLY A 203 -8.44 3.08 21.60
C GLY A 203 -9.75 2.66 22.29
N LYS A 204 -10.20 3.33 23.37
CA LYS A 204 -11.51 3.05 23.96
C LYS A 204 -12.63 3.47 23.06
N SER A 205 -12.48 4.65 22.45
CA SER A 205 -13.44 5.23 21.53
C SER A 205 -12.73 5.99 20.40
N PHE A 206 -13.45 6.20 19.30
CA PHE A 206 -12.97 7.00 18.17
C PHE A 206 -13.90 8.19 17.94
N GLN A 207 -13.31 9.34 17.67
CA GLN A 207 -13.99 10.53 17.19
C GLN A 207 -13.76 10.67 15.69
N GLY A 208 -14.77 10.95 14.92
CA GLY A 208 -14.78 11.01 13.45
C GLY A 208 -16.23 10.80 12.98
N ASP A 209 -16.55 10.49 11.76
CA ASP A 209 -15.71 10.28 10.58
C ASP A 209 -15.29 11.63 9.96
N TYR A 210 -14.04 11.96 9.97
CA TYR A 210 -13.54 13.19 9.36
C TYR A 210 -13.10 12.94 7.93
N LYS A 211 -13.59 13.72 6.97
CA LYS A 211 -13.23 13.58 5.56
C LYS A 211 -11.87 14.21 5.29
N ILE A 212 -10.99 13.46 4.60
CA ILE A 212 -9.71 13.97 4.12
C ILE A 212 -9.85 14.53 2.70
N ALA A 213 -10.42 13.72 1.79
CA ALA A 213 -10.55 14.07 0.38
C ALA A 213 -11.64 13.25 -0.31
N ASP A 214 -12.19 13.81 -1.38
CA ASP A 214 -13.00 13.11 -2.38
C ASP A 214 -12.12 12.51 -3.48
N GLN A 215 -12.68 11.71 -4.39
CA GLN A 215 -12.08 11.26 -5.64
C GLN A 215 -10.73 10.54 -5.48
N SER A 216 -10.62 9.67 -4.50
CA SER A 216 -9.44 8.86 -4.26
C SER A 216 -9.53 7.50 -4.96
N CYS A 217 -8.39 6.85 -5.19
CA CYS A 217 -8.35 5.49 -5.71
C CYS A 217 -9.01 4.52 -4.73
N GLU A 218 -9.80 3.57 -5.26
CA GLU A 218 -10.69 2.71 -4.46
C GLU A 218 -10.00 1.47 -3.85
N CYS A 219 -8.73 1.24 -4.14
CA CYS A 219 -8.11 -0.08 -3.90
C CYS A 219 -6.62 -0.02 -3.49
N CYS A 220 -6.11 1.17 -3.18
CA CYS A 220 -4.71 1.33 -2.80
C CYS A 220 -4.60 1.65 -1.32
N ARG A 221 -3.55 1.14 -0.67
CA ARG A 221 -3.28 1.50 0.73
C ARG A 221 -3.09 3.00 0.88
N ILE A 222 -3.44 3.50 2.05
CA ILE A 222 -3.11 4.83 2.53
C ILE A 222 -1.87 4.67 3.41
N ALA A 223 -0.84 5.47 3.19
CA ALA A 223 0.29 5.53 4.10
C ALA A 223 0.02 6.61 5.15
N LEU A 224 0.13 6.23 6.43
CA LEU A 224 0.08 7.14 7.57
C LEU A 224 1.45 7.17 8.24
N THR A 225 1.97 8.35 8.50
CA THR A 225 3.23 8.53 9.21
C THR A 225 3.14 9.75 10.13
N PRO A 226 3.55 9.63 11.42
CA PRO A 226 3.58 10.77 12.31
C PRO A 226 4.63 11.78 11.87
N THR A 227 4.37 13.05 12.13
CA THR A 227 5.32 14.15 11.87
C THR A 227 5.94 14.63 13.17
N PRO A 228 7.14 15.27 13.15
CA PRO A 228 7.81 15.77 14.36
C PRO A 228 6.96 16.77 15.16
N ASP A 229 6.03 17.48 14.53
CA ASP A 229 5.10 18.43 15.16
C ASP A 229 3.80 17.77 15.65
N SER A 230 3.80 16.44 15.84
CA SER A 230 2.68 15.65 16.38
C SER A 230 1.39 15.72 15.55
N ARG A 231 1.48 15.98 14.25
CA ARG A 231 0.41 15.74 13.28
C ARG A 231 0.59 14.37 12.62
N MET A 232 -0.42 13.94 11.89
CA MET A 232 -0.35 12.71 11.11
C MET A 232 -0.35 13.06 9.62
N LEU A 233 0.70 12.67 8.89
CA LEU A 233 0.73 12.82 7.44
C LEU A 233 0.04 11.61 6.81
N ALA A 234 -0.91 11.86 5.92
CA ALA A 234 -1.51 10.86 5.04
C ALA A 234 -1.01 11.06 3.61
N LEU A 235 -0.59 9.97 2.95
CA LEU A 235 -0.23 9.94 1.54
C LEU A 235 -1.03 8.82 0.86
N TRP A 236 -1.74 9.14 -0.23
CA TRP A 236 -2.61 8.20 -0.93
C TRP A 236 -2.61 8.43 -2.43
N ARG A 237 -3.08 7.45 -3.20
CA ARG A 237 -3.35 7.62 -4.64
C ARG A 237 -4.68 8.34 -4.83
N HIS A 238 -4.64 9.48 -5.52
CA HIS A 238 -5.80 10.30 -5.83
C HIS A 238 -6.14 10.21 -7.33
N VAL A 239 -7.38 10.57 -7.68
CA VAL A 239 -7.86 10.61 -9.07
C VAL A 239 -8.02 12.08 -9.47
N PHE A 240 -6.96 12.67 -10.00
CA PHE A 240 -7.02 14.04 -10.53
C PHE A 240 -7.70 14.10 -11.88
N PRO A 241 -8.47 15.16 -12.20
CA PRO A 241 -9.05 15.34 -13.52
C PRO A 241 -8.01 15.29 -14.65
N PRO A 242 -8.32 14.70 -15.84
CA PRO A 242 -9.56 13.97 -16.12
C PRO A 242 -9.58 12.51 -15.63
N ASN A 243 -8.48 11.90 -15.24
CA ASN A 243 -8.32 10.55 -14.65
C ASN A 243 -6.84 10.23 -14.34
N ALA A 244 -6.06 11.23 -13.91
CA ALA A 244 -4.66 11.02 -13.55
C ALA A 244 -4.56 10.39 -12.15
N ARG A 245 -3.83 9.27 -12.04
CA ARG A 245 -3.66 8.47 -10.82
C ARG A 245 -2.39 8.84 -10.07
N ASP A 246 -2.24 10.11 -9.76
CA ASP A 246 -1.12 10.61 -8.97
C ASP A 246 -1.40 10.54 -7.47
N HIS A 247 -0.40 10.84 -6.67
CA HIS A 247 -0.52 10.81 -5.22
C HIS A 247 -0.84 12.21 -4.68
N ALA A 248 -1.62 12.23 -3.62
CA ALA A 248 -1.91 13.41 -2.82
C ALA A 248 -1.50 13.18 -1.38
N LEU A 249 -1.23 14.26 -0.66
CA LEU A 249 -0.93 14.27 0.76
C LEU A 249 -1.74 15.33 1.49
N ALA A 250 -1.98 15.10 2.78
CA ALA A 250 -2.55 16.05 3.72
C ALA A 250 -2.02 15.77 5.12
N LEU A 251 -2.02 16.78 5.97
CA LEU A 251 -1.75 16.65 7.40
C LEU A 251 -3.07 16.56 8.15
N LEU A 252 -3.22 15.57 9.00
CA LEU A 252 -4.41 15.28 9.78
C LEU A 252 -4.21 15.76 11.21
N GLY A 253 -5.12 16.59 11.70
CA GLY A 253 -5.17 17.00 13.09
C GLY A 253 -5.98 16.02 13.94
N ALA A 254 -5.64 15.92 15.22
CA ALA A 254 -6.43 15.14 16.17
C ALA A 254 -7.78 15.78 16.48
N ASP A 255 -7.96 17.06 16.14
CA ASP A 255 -9.20 17.83 16.24
C ASP A 255 -10.15 17.61 15.06
N GLY A 256 -9.84 16.71 14.16
CA GLY A 256 -10.63 16.43 12.97
C GLY A 256 -10.36 17.35 11.78
N LYS A 257 -9.41 18.27 11.88
CA LYS A 257 -9.07 19.18 10.79
C LYS A 257 -7.93 18.60 9.95
N ALA A 258 -8.19 18.39 8.67
CA ALA A 258 -7.17 18.09 7.69
C ALA A 258 -6.74 19.38 6.96
N THR A 259 -5.45 19.50 6.63
CA THR A 259 -5.03 20.56 5.72
C THR A 259 -5.61 20.33 4.32
N PRO A 260 -5.75 21.37 3.49
CA PRO A 260 -6.04 21.17 2.08
C PRO A 260 -5.04 20.18 1.47
N MET A 261 -5.53 19.21 0.67
CA MET A 261 -4.67 18.24 0.02
C MET A 261 -3.75 18.90 -0.98
N GLN A 262 -2.54 18.37 -1.12
CA GLN A 262 -1.55 18.78 -2.10
C GLN A 262 -1.23 17.62 -3.04
N ARG A 263 -1.12 17.86 -4.35
CA ARG A 263 -0.64 16.85 -5.30
C ARG A 263 0.85 16.62 -5.08
N ALA A 264 1.21 15.38 -4.75
CA ALA A 264 2.57 15.00 -4.35
C ALA A 264 3.40 14.40 -5.50
N THR A 265 2.76 13.81 -6.51
CA THR A 265 3.43 13.26 -7.71
C THR A 265 2.79 13.80 -8.98
N PHE A 266 3.56 13.77 -10.09
CA PHE A 266 3.18 14.38 -11.37
C PHE A 266 3.52 13.45 -12.53
N ASP A 267 3.19 12.17 -12.40
CA ASP A 267 3.44 11.15 -13.42
C ASP A 267 2.35 11.14 -14.51
N ASP A 268 1.19 11.72 -14.20
CA ASP A 268 0.00 11.82 -15.06
C ASP A 268 -0.44 10.44 -15.62
N TRP A 269 -0.29 9.40 -14.78
CA TRP A 269 -0.70 8.04 -15.15
C TRP A 269 -2.21 7.92 -15.21
N ARG A 270 -2.73 7.58 -16.39
CA ARG A 270 -4.17 7.42 -16.63
C ARG A 270 -4.52 5.96 -16.80
N ILE A 271 -5.46 5.48 -16.01
CA ILE A 271 -5.95 4.10 -16.06
C ILE A 271 -7.38 4.00 -15.54
N ASP A 272 -8.22 3.26 -16.25
CA ASP A 272 -9.59 2.90 -15.83
C ASP A 272 -9.63 1.53 -15.15
N ALA A 273 -8.75 1.32 -14.18
CA ALA A 273 -8.63 0.08 -13.42
C ALA A 273 -8.17 0.33 -11.98
N CYS A 274 -8.21 -0.71 -11.16
CA CYS A 274 -7.68 -0.73 -9.80
C CYS A 274 -6.24 -1.26 -9.80
N PRO A 275 -5.23 -0.41 -9.63
CA PRO A 275 -3.83 -0.82 -9.73
C PRO A 275 -3.33 -1.62 -8.53
N HIS A 276 -3.97 -1.54 -7.37
CA HIS A 276 -3.54 -2.19 -6.12
C HIS A 276 -2.08 -1.93 -5.71
N HIS A 277 -1.57 -0.75 -6.01
CA HIS A 277 -0.23 -0.29 -5.66
C HIS A 277 -0.31 1.01 -4.87
N GLY A 278 -0.43 0.92 -3.56
CA GLY A 278 -0.41 2.08 -2.67
C GLY A 278 1.02 2.61 -2.44
N PRO A 279 1.16 3.89 -2.03
CA PRO A 279 2.45 4.48 -1.72
C PRO A 279 2.99 4.01 -0.37
N GLY A 280 4.32 4.16 -0.17
CA GLY A 280 4.96 4.17 1.14
C GLY A 280 5.41 5.58 1.50
N ALA A 281 5.43 5.90 2.80
CA ALA A 281 5.77 7.22 3.32
C ALA A 281 6.48 7.12 4.68
N SER A 282 7.50 7.92 4.88
CA SER A 282 8.17 8.08 6.15
C SER A 282 8.71 9.49 6.30
N VAL A 283 8.43 10.15 7.42
CA VAL A 283 8.91 11.50 7.71
C VAL A 283 10.19 11.40 8.55
N ALA A 284 11.26 12.02 8.07
CA ALA A 284 12.52 12.13 8.79
C ALA A 284 12.43 13.17 9.92
N PRO A 285 13.35 13.16 10.93
CA PRO A 285 13.35 14.12 12.02
C PRO A 285 13.39 15.59 11.58
N ASP A 286 14.03 15.90 10.45
CA ASP A 286 14.08 17.26 9.87
C ASP A 286 12.77 17.69 9.17
N GLY A 287 11.74 16.83 9.20
CA GLY A 287 10.44 17.07 8.57
C GLY A 287 10.38 16.72 7.08
N THR A 288 11.46 16.22 6.48
CA THR A 288 11.45 15.75 5.09
C THR A 288 10.60 14.49 4.97
N LEU A 289 9.58 14.49 4.11
CA LEU A 289 8.86 13.29 3.74
C LEU A 289 9.64 12.52 2.66
N HIS A 290 10.04 11.31 2.98
CA HIS A 290 10.50 10.32 2.01
C HIS A 290 9.34 9.46 1.55
N MET A 291 9.20 9.26 0.25
CA MET A 291 8.07 8.55 -0.33
C MET A 291 8.52 7.61 -1.43
N VAL A 292 7.81 6.50 -1.57
CA VAL A 292 7.96 5.53 -2.65
C VAL A 292 6.60 5.24 -3.25
N TRP A 293 6.53 5.15 -4.58
CA TRP A 293 5.25 4.92 -5.26
C TRP A 293 5.44 4.20 -6.60
N PHE A 294 4.40 3.49 -6.99
CA PHE A 294 4.27 2.87 -8.31
C PHE A 294 3.52 3.82 -9.26
N SER A 295 3.97 3.88 -10.50
CA SER A 295 3.32 4.61 -11.59
C SER A 295 3.62 3.95 -12.93
N VAL A 296 2.96 4.40 -14.00
CA VAL A 296 3.35 4.08 -15.38
C VAL A 296 3.75 5.37 -16.07
N ARG A 297 5.03 5.51 -16.39
CA ARG A 297 5.62 6.69 -17.01
C ARG A 297 6.00 6.37 -18.45
N ALA A 298 5.48 7.13 -19.39
CA ALA A 298 5.70 6.89 -20.85
C ALA A 298 5.44 5.42 -21.23
N GLY A 299 4.36 4.81 -20.70
CA GLY A 299 3.98 3.42 -20.96
C GLY A 299 4.81 2.36 -20.22
N LYS A 300 5.77 2.75 -19.37
CA LYS A 300 6.63 1.81 -18.63
C LYS A 300 6.24 1.78 -17.14
N PRO A 301 5.91 0.60 -16.57
CA PRO A 301 5.76 0.42 -15.13
C PRO A 301 7.01 0.87 -14.40
N THR A 302 6.86 1.62 -13.32
CA THR A 302 7.96 2.24 -12.62
C THR A 302 7.63 2.36 -11.14
N VAL A 303 8.50 1.90 -10.28
CA VAL A 303 8.53 2.31 -8.87
C VAL A 303 9.53 3.44 -8.76
N ALA A 304 9.13 4.56 -8.17
CA ALA A 304 9.99 5.71 -7.96
C ALA A 304 10.08 6.06 -6.46
N VAL A 305 11.22 6.64 -6.08
CA VAL A 305 11.41 7.27 -4.77
C VAL A 305 11.58 8.76 -4.95
N GLY A 306 11.20 9.54 -3.94
CA GLY A 306 11.37 10.98 -3.94
C GLY A 306 11.27 11.57 -2.54
N ARG A 307 11.61 12.84 -2.45
CA ARG A 307 11.50 13.63 -1.22
C ARG A 307 10.49 14.75 -1.41
N TRP A 308 9.65 14.97 -0.42
CA TRP A 308 8.76 16.11 -0.38
C TRP A 308 9.18 17.03 0.74
N ARG A 309 9.51 18.25 0.41
CA ARG A 309 9.91 19.28 1.36
C ARG A 309 9.47 20.65 0.84
N ASP A 310 9.08 21.54 1.73
CA ASP A 310 8.68 22.92 1.41
C ASP A 310 7.60 23.00 0.30
N GLY A 311 6.64 22.07 0.33
CA GLY A 311 5.55 22.02 -0.64
C GLY A 311 5.96 21.53 -2.04
N LYS A 312 7.14 20.91 -2.22
CA LYS A 312 7.65 20.47 -3.51
C LYS A 312 8.23 19.06 -3.50
N LEU A 313 7.97 18.32 -4.58
CA LEU A 313 8.64 17.07 -4.87
C LEU A 313 10.07 17.34 -5.36
N GLN A 314 11.03 16.74 -4.70
CA GLN A 314 12.47 16.88 -4.99
C GLN A 314 13.10 15.50 -5.19
N ALA A 315 14.22 15.45 -5.92
CA ALA A 315 15.08 14.27 -6.09
C ALA A 315 14.32 12.99 -6.46
N GLN A 316 13.30 13.10 -7.33
CA GLN A 316 12.59 11.93 -7.84
C GLN A 316 13.50 11.08 -8.73
N ARG A 317 13.56 9.76 -8.45
CA ARG A 317 14.27 8.79 -9.30
C ARG A 317 13.50 7.46 -9.38
N PRO A 318 13.52 6.76 -10.52
CA PRO A 318 13.04 5.39 -10.62
C PRO A 318 14.00 4.43 -9.86
N LEU A 319 13.48 3.28 -9.44
CA LEU A 319 14.32 2.15 -9.07
C LEU A 319 14.94 1.53 -10.33
N ASP A 320 16.14 0.97 -10.17
CA ASP A 320 16.87 0.28 -11.25
C ASP A 320 16.32 -1.13 -11.54
N ASP A 321 15.12 -1.45 -11.06
CA ASP A 321 14.39 -2.70 -11.30
C ASP A 321 13.05 -2.38 -11.99
N PRO A 322 12.92 -2.62 -13.31
CA PRO A 322 11.70 -2.31 -14.06
C PRO A 322 10.51 -3.21 -13.69
N ARG A 323 10.72 -4.27 -12.91
CA ARG A 323 9.69 -5.18 -12.40
C ARG A 323 9.38 -4.96 -10.92
N ALA A 324 9.94 -3.91 -10.32
CA ALA A 324 9.69 -3.56 -8.92
C ALA A 324 8.20 -3.29 -8.68
N GLN A 325 7.67 -3.85 -7.59
CA GLN A 325 6.29 -3.72 -7.16
C GLN A 325 6.21 -3.67 -5.63
N HIS A 326 5.11 -3.08 -5.13
CA HIS A 326 4.76 -3.08 -3.71
C HIS A 326 5.90 -2.65 -2.79
N ALA A 327 6.55 -1.55 -3.18
CA ALA A 327 7.67 -1.01 -2.42
C ALA A 327 7.20 -0.34 -1.12
N ASP A 328 8.08 -0.37 -0.11
CA ASP A 328 7.92 0.33 1.15
C ASP A 328 9.18 1.11 1.51
N ILE A 329 9.06 2.13 2.37
CA ILE A 329 10.14 3.06 2.69
C ILE A 329 10.14 3.43 4.17
N VAL A 330 11.33 3.56 4.76
CA VAL A 330 11.52 4.11 6.10
C VAL A 330 12.72 5.04 6.14
N ALA A 331 12.56 6.21 6.76
CA ALA A 331 13.64 7.10 7.14
C ALA A 331 14.00 6.82 8.61
N LEU A 332 15.25 6.39 8.86
CA LEU A 332 15.77 6.11 10.19
C LEU A 332 16.24 7.39 10.89
N ASN A 333 16.74 8.31 10.10
CA ASN A 333 17.15 9.66 10.44
C ASN A 333 17.19 10.49 9.15
N ASP A 334 17.75 11.71 9.19
CA ASP A 334 17.79 12.62 8.04
C ASP A 334 18.67 12.11 6.87
N ASN A 335 19.58 11.17 7.14
CA ASN A 335 20.52 10.63 6.16
C ASN A 335 20.24 9.16 5.80
N ASP A 336 19.86 8.36 6.78
CA ASP A 336 19.70 6.91 6.61
C ASP A 336 18.28 6.57 6.20
N ILE A 337 18.11 6.13 4.94
CA ILE A 337 16.83 5.78 4.34
C ILE A 337 16.91 4.35 3.83
N ALA A 338 15.88 3.56 4.07
CA ALA A 338 15.74 2.21 3.52
C ALA A 338 14.50 2.12 2.62
N VAL A 339 14.62 1.38 1.52
CA VAL A 339 13.52 1.02 0.62
C VAL A 339 13.57 -0.47 0.39
N VAL A 340 12.41 -1.13 0.36
CA VAL A 340 12.25 -2.53 0.02
C VAL A 340 11.23 -2.69 -1.10
N TRP A 341 11.38 -3.70 -1.94
CA TRP A 341 10.38 -4.05 -2.97
C TRP A 341 10.46 -5.53 -3.31
N LYS A 342 9.41 -6.04 -3.95
CA LYS A 342 9.44 -7.34 -4.60
C LYS A 342 9.37 -7.20 -6.11
N SER A 343 9.93 -8.17 -6.82
CA SER A 343 9.85 -8.27 -8.28
C SER A 343 9.74 -9.74 -8.71
N PHE A 344 8.92 -10.01 -9.73
CA PHE A 344 8.76 -11.34 -10.30
C PHE A 344 9.51 -11.44 -11.61
N ASP A 345 10.37 -12.46 -11.76
CA ASP A 345 11.20 -12.62 -12.96
C ASP A 345 10.64 -13.61 -14.00
N GLY A 346 9.47 -14.19 -13.70
CA GLY A 346 8.84 -15.23 -14.52
C GLY A 346 8.92 -16.62 -13.89
N GLN A 347 9.79 -16.82 -12.90
CA GLN A 347 9.95 -18.08 -12.18
C GLN A 347 9.82 -17.90 -10.67
N GLN A 348 10.46 -16.89 -10.10
CA GLN A 348 10.46 -16.62 -8.68
C GLN A 348 10.16 -15.14 -8.37
N THR A 349 9.58 -14.91 -7.20
CA THR A 349 9.50 -13.58 -6.62
C THR A 349 10.77 -13.30 -5.83
N ARG A 350 11.43 -12.17 -6.13
CA ARG A 350 12.63 -11.70 -5.44
C ARG A 350 12.27 -10.57 -4.49
N LEU A 351 12.87 -10.59 -3.31
CA LEU A 351 12.86 -9.51 -2.34
C LEU A 351 14.18 -8.77 -2.43
N SER A 352 14.12 -7.47 -2.67
CA SER A 352 15.29 -6.60 -2.78
C SER A 352 15.14 -5.37 -1.89
N ALA A 353 16.25 -4.82 -1.43
CA ALA A 353 16.29 -3.57 -0.68
C ALA A 353 17.40 -2.66 -1.17
N MET A 354 17.23 -1.37 -0.97
CA MET A 354 18.30 -0.39 -1.13
C MET A 354 18.38 0.52 0.10
N LEU A 355 19.59 0.97 0.39
CA LEU A 355 19.93 1.82 1.51
C LEU A 355 20.64 3.07 1.02
N SER A 356 20.25 4.21 1.56
CA SER A 356 20.98 5.49 1.44
C SER A 356 21.53 5.87 2.81
N ARG A 357 22.67 6.56 2.83
CA ARG A 357 23.31 7.13 4.02
C ARG A 357 23.59 8.63 3.88
N ASP A 358 23.01 9.27 2.88
CA ASP A 358 23.24 10.65 2.50
C ASP A 358 21.95 11.39 2.14
N GLY A 359 20.84 11.01 2.77
CA GLY A 359 19.53 11.62 2.56
C GLY A 359 18.91 11.29 1.18
N GLY A 360 19.24 10.12 0.63
CA GLY A 360 18.67 9.66 -0.64
C GLY A 360 19.40 10.16 -1.88
N LYS A 361 20.64 10.66 -1.76
CA LYS A 361 21.45 11.08 -2.91
C LYS A 361 22.09 9.89 -3.61
N THR A 362 22.67 8.96 -2.83
CA THR A 362 23.24 7.70 -3.33
C THR A 362 22.57 6.51 -2.67
N TRP A 363 22.60 5.35 -3.34
CA TRP A 363 21.92 4.15 -2.90
C TRP A 363 22.74 2.89 -3.17
N GLN A 364 22.71 1.97 -2.22
CA GLN A 364 23.30 0.63 -2.35
C GLN A 364 22.16 -0.39 -2.37
N THR A 365 22.06 -1.15 -3.45
CA THR A 365 21.02 -2.18 -3.63
C THR A 365 21.57 -3.56 -3.30
N ARG A 366 20.73 -4.39 -2.63
CA ARG A 366 21.03 -5.77 -2.35
C ARG A 366 19.80 -6.66 -2.49
N LYS A 367 20.00 -7.92 -2.90
CA LYS A 367 18.98 -8.95 -2.84
C LYS A 367 18.94 -9.50 -1.42
N LEU A 368 17.74 -9.70 -0.87
CA LEU A 368 17.51 -10.24 0.47
C LEU A 368 17.12 -11.72 0.42
N ALA A 369 16.12 -12.06 -0.40
CA ALA A 369 15.53 -13.39 -0.48
C ALA A 369 14.85 -13.63 -1.83
N GLY A 370 14.31 -14.83 -2.03
CA GLY A 370 13.44 -15.17 -3.13
C GLY A 370 12.57 -16.37 -2.78
N THR A 371 11.41 -16.51 -3.43
CA THR A 371 10.51 -17.66 -3.31
C THR A 371 9.87 -17.99 -4.65
N GLU A 372 9.61 -19.28 -4.88
CA GLU A 372 8.85 -19.77 -6.05
C GLU A 372 7.35 -19.88 -5.76
N ARG A 373 6.96 -19.66 -4.50
CA ARG A 373 5.58 -19.71 -4.06
C ARG A 373 5.01 -18.31 -3.85
N ASP A 374 3.74 -18.24 -3.50
CA ASP A 374 3.07 -16.98 -3.18
C ASP A 374 3.76 -16.22 -2.05
N SER A 375 3.77 -14.91 -2.16
CA SER A 375 4.37 -14.03 -1.18
C SER A 375 3.51 -12.80 -0.91
N ASP A 376 3.55 -12.36 0.32
CA ASP A 376 2.99 -11.07 0.72
C ASP A 376 3.79 -9.89 0.12
N GLN A 377 3.28 -8.71 0.33
CA GLN A 377 4.01 -7.46 0.11
C GLN A 377 4.99 -7.25 1.28
N PRO A 378 6.23 -6.84 1.02
CA PRO A 378 7.20 -6.58 2.08
C PRO A 378 6.80 -5.37 2.91
N HIS A 379 7.16 -5.40 4.19
CA HIS A 379 6.94 -4.32 5.15
C HIS A 379 8.24 -3.84 5.72
N LEU A 380 8.49 -2.53 5.69
CA LEU A 380 9.61 -1.89 6.39
C LEU A 380 9.20 -1.42 7.78
N LEU A 381 10.02 -1.75 8.74
CA LEU A 381 9.89 -1.41 10.15
C LEU A 381 11.18 -0.75 10.63
N GLN A 382 11.06 0.06 11.67
CA GLN A 382 12.23 0.61 12.35
C GLN A 382 12.19 0.33 13.84
N HIS A 383 13.35 0.06 14.41
CA HIS A 383 13.56 0.03 15.85
C HIS A 383 15.02 0.35 16.17
N ALA A 384 15.27 1.19 17.18
CA ALA A 384 16.59 1.56 17.66
C ALA A 384 17.55 2.00 16.53
N GLY A 385 17.06 2.82 15.59
CA GLY A 385 17.86 3.35 14.47
C GLY A 385 18.21 2.31 13.39
N ARG A 386 17.57 1.15 13.40
CA ARG A 386 17.75 0.09 12.38
C ARG A 386 16.46 -0.17 11.62
N ALA A 387 16.59 -0.50 10.34
CA ALA A 387 15.49 -0.97 9.52
C ALA A 387 15.41 -2.50 9.52
N TYR A 388 14.20 -3.01 9.50
CA TYR A 388 13.89 -4.43 9.40
C TYR A 388 12.83 -4.62 8.30
N VAL A 389 12.96 -5.69 7.54
CA VAL A 389 11.95 -6.09 6.54
C VAL A 389 11.24 -7.32 7.06
N LEU A 390 9.92 -7.22 7.25
CA LEU A 390 9.08 -8.41 7.38
C LEU A 390 8.61 -8.82 5.98
N TRP A 391 8.75 -10.10 5.67
CA TRP A 391 8.21 -10.71 4.47
C TRP A 391 7.64 -12.08 4.78
N ARG A 392 6.38 -12.31 4.42
CA ARG A 392 5.71 -13.61 4.56
C ARG A 392 5.57 -14.26 3.19
N THR A 393 5.93 -15.52 3.12
CA THR A 393 5.78 -16.36 1.94
C THR A 393 5.00 -17.62 2.29
N GLU A 394 4.46 -18.27 1.30
CA GLU A 394 3.74 -19.54 1.50
C GLU A 394 4.71 -20.65 1.93
N ALA A 395 5.90 -20.71 1.34
CA ALA A 395 6.87 -21.76 1.58
C ALA A 395 7.68 -21.56 2.87
N GLU A 396 8.19 -20.33 3.09
CA GLU A 396 9.15 -20.05 4.16
C GLU A 396 8.50 -19.43 5.41
N GLY A 397 7.22 -19.04 5.32
CA GLY A 397 6.48 -18.41 6.42
C GLY A 397 6.91 -16.97 6.68
N PHE A 398 7.00 -16.58 7.96
CA PHE A 398 7.42 -15.24 8.37
C PHE A 398 8.93 -15.15 8.41
N GLN A 399 9.50 -14.24 7.64
CA GLN A 399 10.92 -13.94 7.58
C GLN A 399 11.17 -12.48 7.96
N VAL A 400 12.21 -12.21 8.74
CA VAL A 400 12.63 -10.86 9.12
C VAL A 400 14.10 -10.66 8.77
N PHE A 401 14.39 -9.61 8.03
CA PHE A 401 15.73 -9.25 7.59
C PHE A 401 16.13 -7.91 8.20
N ALA A 402 17.21 -7.87 8.97
CA ALA A 402 17.81 -6.62 9.41
C ALA A 402 18.55 -5.94 8.25
N LEU A 403 18.34 -4.64 8.05
CA LEU A 403 19.03 -3.83 7.06
C LEU A 403 20.05 -2.92 7.75
N GLY A 404 21.28 -2.90 7.20
CA GLY A 404 22.37 -2.03 7.72
C GLY A 404 23.27 -2.72 8.75
N GLN A 405 24.58 -2.62 8.50
CA GLN A 405 25.72 -3.26 9.17
C GLN A 405 25.82 -4.76 9.00
N GLU A 406 26.38 -5.19 7.85
CA GLU A 406 27.30 -6.31 7.86
C GLU A 406 28.67 -5.76 8.28
N GLY A 407 29.19 -6.24 9.42
CA GLY A 407 30.60 -6.22 9.80
C GLY A 407 31.21 -4.85 10.09
N ALA A 408 31.38 -4.49 11.34
CA ALA A 408 32.60 -3.89 11.85
C ALA A 408 33.49 -5.00 12.43
#